data_255aa791db0b5a7663941682ee7cd347
#
_entry.id   255aa791db0b5a7663941682ee7cd347
#
_cell.length_a   1.000
_cell.length_b   1.000
_cell.length_c   1.000
_cell.angle_alpha   90.00
_cell.angle_beta   90.00
_cell.angle_gamma   90.00
#
_symmetry.space_group_name_H-M   'P 1'
#
loop_
_entity.id
_entity.type
_entity.pdbx_description
1 polymer ?
#
loop_
_entity_poly.entity_id
_entity_poly.type
_entity_poly.pdbx_seq_one_letter_code
_entity_poly.pdbx_strand_id
1 'polypeptide(L)'
;HTPADFLDYVNPPIGKGLPVPGALKPLIAVPTTAGTGSETTGVAIFDMSGMHAKTGIAHRRLKPTLGLLDPENTRSLPAQVAAASGLDVLCHAIESYTALPYEQRPMPPRPVMRPAYQGSNPISDLWSLHALKLTAQYLTRAVENPGDGEARAQMLLAASYAGVGFGNAGVHLPHGMSY
;
A
#
# COMPACT_ATOMS: atom_id res chain seq x y z
N HIS A 1 4.49 -7.15 33.55
CA HIS A 1 4.16 -6.82 32.14
C HIS A 1 2.65 -6.64 32.07
N THR A 2 2.20 -5.42 31.95
CA THR A 2 0.82 -5.14 31.52
C THR A 2 0.69 -5.61 30.07
N PRO A 3 -0.30 -6.43 29.72
CA PRO A 3 -0.53 -6.76 28.30
C PRO A 3 -0.68 -5.46 27.50
N ALA A 4 0.03 -5.36 26.38
CA ALA A 4 -0.12 -4.21 25.50
C ALA A 4 -1.54 -4.20 24.95
N ASP A 5 -2.20 -3.04 25.01
CA ASP A 5 -3.49 -2.85 24.37
C ASP A 5 -3.28 -2.73 22.85
N PHE A 6 -4.15 -3.34 22.05
CA PHE A 6 -4.11 -3.22 20.59
C PHE A 6 -4.17 -1.75 20.14
N LEU A 7 -4.99 -0.93 20.80
CA LEU A 7 -5.11 0.49 20.53
C LEU A 7 -3.84 1.30 20.80
N ASP A 8 -2.89 0.76 21.56
CA ASP A 8 -1.60 1.42 21.75
C ASP A 8 -0.85 1.61 20.41
N TYR A 9 -1.03 0.70 19.45
CA TYR A 9 -0.31 0.68 18.18
C TYR A 9 -1.11 1.25 17.01
N VAL A 10 -2.43 1.35 17.14
CA VAL A 10 -3.31 1.91 16.11
C VAL A 10 -3.01 3.39 15.90
N ASN A 11 -3.11 3.83 14.66
CA ASN A 11 -2.84 5.21 14.28
C ASN A 11 -3.78 6.21 14.98
N PRO A 12 -3.30 7.39 15.37
CA PRO A 12 -4.18 8.48 15.80
C PRO A 12 -5.19 8.89 14.70
N PRO A 13 -6.35 9.39 15.06
CA PRO A 13 -6.82 9.75 16.40
C PRO A 13 -7.44 8.58 17.20
N ILE A 14 -7.62 7.41 16.57
CA ILE A 14 -8.29 6.26 17.18
C ILE A 14 -7.39 5.60 18.25
N GLY A 15 -6.13 5.39 17.92
CA GLY A 15 -5.15 4.81 18.83
C GLY A 15 -4.05 5.80 19.22
N LYS A 16 -3.02 5.28 19.90
CA LYS A 16 -1.91 6.09 20.40
C LYS A 16 -0.72 6.16 19.42
N GLY A 17 -0.68 5.32 18.41
CA GLY A 17 0.41 5.25 17.43
C GLY A 17 1.78 4.94 18.03
N LEU A 18 1.83 4.16 19.11
CA LEU A 18 3.09 3.80 19.73
C LEU A 18 3.94 2.95 18.78
N PRO A 19 5.26 3.11 18.81
CA PRO A 19 6.15 2.32 17.98
C PRO A 19 6.12 0.85 18.37
N VAL A 20 6.18 -0.04 17.40
CA VAL A 20 6.29 -1.48 17.61
C VAL A 20 7.58 -1.80 18.37
N PRO A 21 7.51 -2.41 19.57
CA PRO A 21 8.62 -2.45 20.52
C PRO A 21 9.77 -3.39 20.14
N GLY A 22 9.51 -4.39 19.25
CA GLY A 22 10.49 -5.40 18.90
C GLY A 22 10.36 -5.93 17.49
N ALA A 23 11.21 -6.89 17.13
CA ALA A 23 11.09 -7.63 15.88
C ALA A 23 9.79 -8.46 15.87
N LEU A 24 9.12 -8.48 14.74
CA LEU A 24 7.97 -9.35 14.49
C LEU A 24 8.45 -10.68 13.89
N LYS A 25 7.57 -11.67 13.90
CA LYS A 25 7.82 -12.93 13.19
C LYS A 25 7.96 -12.67 11.69
N PRO A 26 8.78 -13.43 10.96
CA PRO A 26 8.82 -13.36 9.51
C PRO A 26 7.42 -13.54 8.91
N LEU A 27 7.08 -12.68 7.95
CA LEU A 27 5.79 -12.68 7.26
C LEU A 27 6.03 -12.87 5.77
N ILE A 28 5.34 -13.85 5.18
CA ILE A 28 5.23 -14.01 3.73
C ILE A 28 3.84 -13.50 3.35
N ALA A 29 3.79 -12.49 2.51
CA ALA A 29 2.54 -11.93 2.01
C ALA A 29 2.27 -12.41 0.58
N VAL A 30 1.08 -12.96 0.36
CA VAL A 30 0.63 -13.45 -0.95
C VAL A 30 -0.66 -12.69 -1.29
N PRO A 31 -0.61 -11.65 -2.12
CA PRO A 31 -1.80 -10.87 -2.45
C PRO A 31 -2.81 -11.68 -3.26
N THR A 32 -4.09 -11.44 -2.99
CA THR A 32 -5.24 -12.04 -3.69
C THR A 32 -6.01 -11.01 -4.52
N THR A 33 -5.61 -9.76 -4.46
CA THR A 33 -6.14 -8.64 -5.25
C THR A 33 -5.01 -7.87 -5.90
N ALA A 34 -5.26 -7.30 -7.06
CA ALA A 34 -4.30 -6.45 -7.76
C ALA A 34 -4.63 -4.97 -7.45
N GLY A 35 -4.32 -4.51 -6.23
CA GLY A 35 -4.69 -3.16 -5.77
C GLY A 35 -3.70 -2.58 -4.77
N THR A 36 -3.75 -3.08 -3.55
CA THR A 36 -3.13 -2.45 -2.39
C THR A 36 -1.60 -2.41 -2.38
N GLY A 37 -0.91 -3.34 -3.07
CA GLY A 37 0.55 -3.48 -2.96
C GLY A 37 1.04 -3.71 -1.53
N SER A 38 0.17 -4.23 -0.64
CA SER A 38 0.45 -4.36 0.80
C SER A 38 1.62 -5.29 1.12
N GLU A 39 1.97 -6.20 0.21
CA GLU A 39 3.15 -7.07 0.31
C GLU A 39 4.48 -6.30 0.28
N THR A 40 4.45 -5.04 -0.16
CA THR A 40 5.63 -4.17 -0.23
C THR A 40 5.65 -3.08 0.84
N THR A 41 4.61 -2.96 1.66
CA THR A 41 4.43 -1.84 2.60
C THR A 41 4.48 -2.28 4.07
N GLY A 42 4.75 -1.34 4.95
CA GLY A 42 4.69 -1.55 6.41
C GLY A 42 3.38 -1.03 7.02
N VAL A 43 2.27 -1.22 6.32
CA VAL A 43 0.96 -0.72 6.72
C VAL A 43 -0.05 -1.85 6.74
N ALA A 44 -0.87 -1.91 7.78
CA ALA A 44 -2.03 -2.79 7.89
C ALA A 44 -3.28 -1.92 8.10
N ILE A 45 -4.21 -1.95 7.14
CA ILE A 45 -5.48 -1.21 7.20
C ILE A 45 -6.60 -2.20 7.52
N PHE A 46 -7.51 -1.81 8.40
CA PHE A 46 -8.61 -2.64 8.86
C PHE A 46 -9.80 -1.79 9.32
N ASP A 47 -10.97 -2.41 9.34
CA ASP A 47 -12.18 -1.82 9.88
C ASP A 47 -12.34 -2.18 11.36
N MET A 48 -12.56 -1.17 12.18
CA MET A 48 -12.96 -1.33 13.58
C MET A 48 -14.48 -1.36 13.66
N SER A 49 -15.05 -2.54 13.55
CA SER A 49 -16.51 -2.73 13.46
C SER A 49 -17.28 -2.13 14.64
N GLY A 50 -16.72 -2.19 15.85
CA GLY A 50 -17.32 -1.60 17.05
C GLY A 50 -17.34 -0.06 17.07
N MET A 51 -16.56 0.58 16.21
CA MET A 51 -16.45 2.04 16.10
C MET A 51 -16.93 2.56 14.73
N HIS A 52 -17.27 1.66 13.80
CA HIS A 52 -17.58 1.98 12.40
C HIS A 52 -16.52 2.87 11.75
N ALA A 53 -15.24 2.61 12.05
CA ALA A 53 -14.14 3.43 11.62
C ALA A 53 -13.09 2.59 10.89
N LYS A 54 -12.60 3.11 9.77
CA LYS A 54 -11.46 2.56 9.04
C LYS A 54 -10.18 3.20 9.59
N THR A 55 -9.21 2.38 9.94
CA THR A 55 -7.93 2.84 10.50
C THR A 55 -6.82 1.85 10.18
N GLY A 56 -5.66 2.03 10.75
CA GLY A 56 -4.56 1.12 10.51
C GLY A 56 -3.42 1.25 11.51
N ILE A 57 -2.43 0.43 11.31
CA ILE A 57 -1.13 0.51 11.97
C ILE A 57 -0.08 0.71 10.88
N ALA A 58 0.72 1.76 11.00
CA ALA A 58 1.80 2.06 10.07
C ALA A 58 3.14 2.01 10.81
N HIS A 59 3.94 0.99 10.52
CA HIS A 59 5.27 0.86 11.09
C HIS A 59 6.16 0.00 10.18
N ARG A 60 7.41 0.42 9.95
CA ARG A 60 8.35 -0.30 9.07
C ARG A 60 8.60 -1.77 9.43
N ARG A 61 8.39 -2.15 10.69
CA ARG A 61 8.53 -3.54 11.15
C ARG A 61 7.38 -4.45 10.72
N LEU A 62 6.26 -3.87 10.24
CA LEU A 62 5.13 -4.62 9.65
C LEU A 62 5.42 -5.02 8.21
N LYS A 63 6.45 -4.44 7.57
CA LYS A 63 6.77 -4.78 6.18
C LYS A 63 7.05 -6.28 6.06
N PRO A 64 6.36 -6.98 5.14
CA PRO A 64 6.60 -8.40 4.91
C PRO A 64 8.06 -8.70 4.60
N THR A 65 8.52 -9.85 5.05
CA THR A 65 9.88 -10.35 4.76
C THR A 65 10.00 -10.78 3.30
N LEU A 66 8.88 -11.29 2.75
CA LEU A 66 8.78 -11.74 1.36
C LEU A 66 7.37 -11.44 0.85
N GLY A 67 7.28 -10.86 -0.35
CA GLY A 67 6.06 -10.79 -1.15
C GLY A 67 6.12 -11.87 -2.25
N LEU A 68 5.09 -12.70 -2.33
CA LEU A 68 4.96 -13.71 -3.37
C LEU A 68 3.79 -13.33 -4.28
N LEU A 69 4.08 -12.97 -5.53
CA LEU A 69 3.08 -12.60 -6.52
C LEU A 69 2.72 -13.82 -7.37
N ASP A 70 1.55 -14.39 -7.12
CA ASP A 70 0.99 -15.48 -7.91
C ASP A 70 -0.30 -14.98 -8.58
N PRO A 71 -0.31 -14.79 -9.92
CA PRO A 71 -1.48 -14.32 -10.65
C PRO A 71 -2.69 -15.24 -10.54
N GLU A 72 -2.49 -16.53 -10.31
CA GLU A 72 -3.58 -17.49 -10.14
C GLU A 72 -4.50 -17.12 -8.98
N ASN A 73 -3.98 -16.47 -7.93
CA ASN A 73 -4.77 -16.00 -6.80
C ASN A 73 -5.75 -14.87 -7.17
N THR A 74 -5.57 -14.23 -8.32
CA THR A 74 -6.48 -13.19 -8.83
C THR A 74 -7.47 -13.71 -9.86
N ARG A 75 -7.39 -14.97 -10.26
CA ARG A 75 -8.15 -15.56 -11.36
C ARG A 75 -9.67 -15.51 -11.14
N SER A 76 -10.11 -15.73 -9.91
CA SER A 76 -11.54 -15.69 -9.54
C SER A 76 -12.05 -14.32 -9.13
N LEU A 77 -11.22 -13.27 -9.24
CA LEU A 77 -11.57 -11.92 -8.82
C LEU A 77 -12.73 -11.38 -9.66
N PRO A 78 -13.87 -10.96 -9.06
CA PRO A 78 -14.98 -10.38 -9.80
C PRO A 78 -14.55 -9.08 -10.52
N ALA A 79 -15.14 -8.83 -11.70
CA ALA A 79 -14.81 -7.67 -12.53
C ALA A 79 -14.91 -6.34 -11.76
N GLN A 80 -15.94 -6.18 -10.93
CA GLN A 80 -16.10 -4.98 -10.10
C GLN A 80 -14.96 -4.81 -9.09
N VAL A 81 -14.49 -5.89 -8.48
CA VAL A 81 -13.36 -5.86 -7.55
C VAL A 81 -12.06 -5.59 -8.31
N ALA A 82 -11.88 -6.18 -9.50
CA ALA A 82 -10.73 -5.92 -10.35
C ALA A 82 -10.68 -4.44 -10.78
N ALA A 83 -11.83 -3.84 -11.11
CA ALA A 83 -11.92 -2.43 -11.46
C ALA A 83 -11.56 -1.54 -10.26
N ALA A 84 -12.19 -1.76 -9.11
CA ALA A 84 -11.96 -0.96 -7.90
C ALA A 84 -10.50 -1.06 -7.43
N SER A 85 -9.95 -2.28 -7.36
CA SER A 85 -8.56 -2.49 -6.95
C SER A 85 -7.56 -1.94 -7.98
N GLY A 86 -7.87 -2.04 -9.28
CA GLY A 86 -7.02 -1.45 -10.31
C GLY A 86 -7.02 0.07 -10.32
N LEU A 87 -8.15 0.71 -9.99
CA LEU A 87 -8.19 2.16 -9.75
C LEU A 87 -7.40 2.56 -8.50
N ASP A 88 -7.36 1.72 -7.49
CA ASP A 88 -6.51 1.91 -6.30
C ASP A 88 -5.01 1.91 -6.69
N VAL A 89 -4.59 1.00 -7.60
CA VAL A 89 -3.22 1.05 -8.18
C VAL A 89 -2.94 2.39 -8.85
N LEU A 90 -3.90 2.88 -9.63
CA LEU A 90 -3.79 4.19 -10.30
C LEU A 90 -3.59 5.32 -9.29
N CYS A 91 -4.43 5.36 -8.25
CA CYS A 91 -4.32 6.34 -7.17
C CYS A 91 -2.97 6.26 -6.46
N HIS A 92 -2.57 5.07 -6.03
CA HIS A 92 -1.27 4.83 -5.39
C HIS A 92 -0.10 5.38 -6.22
N ALA A 93 -0.07 5.06 -7.51
CA ALA A 93 1.02 5.44 -8.38
C ALA A 93 1.03 6.96 -8.66
N ILE A 94 -0.13 7.58 -8.91
CA ILE A 94 -0.25 9.03 -9.11
C ILE A 94 0.12 9.78 -7.82
N GLU A 95 -0.43 9.38 -6.68
CA GLU A 95 -0.17 10.05 -5.41
C GLU A 95 1.30 9.95 -5.01
N SER A 96 1.91 8.77 -5.19
CA SER A 96 3.35 8.59 -4.98
C SER A 96 4.17 9.56 -5.83
N TYR A 97 3.86 9.65 -7.12
CA TYR A 97 4.59 10.49 -8.07
C TYR A 97 4.39 11.99 -7.83
N THR A 98 3.20 12.39 -7.35
CA THR A 98 2.83 13.78 -7.08
C THR A 98 2.96 14.17 -5.62
N ALA A 99 3.48 13.28 -4.76
CA ALA A 99 3.75 13.59 -3.36
C ALA A 99 4.76 14.73 -3.24
N LEU A 100 4.69 15.48 -2.13
CA LEU A 100 5.67 16.53 -1.86
C LEU A 100 7.09 15.95 -1.95
N PRO A 101 7.98 16.53 -2.78
CA PRO A 101 9.35 16.03 -2.95
C PRO A 101 10.11 15.89 -1.63
N TYR A 102 10.94 14.88 -1.53
CA TYR A 102 11.65 14.55 -0.28
C TYR A 102 12.52 15.72 0.25
N GLU A 103 13.13 16.50 -0.64
CA GLU A 103 13.93 17.67 -0.27
C GLU A 103 13.12 18.85 0.25
N GLN A 104 11.81 18.88 0.00
CA GLN A 104 10.91 19.91 0.48
C GLN A 104 10.24 19.54 1.80
N ARG A 105 10.47 18.33 2.30
CA ARG A 105 9.89 17.88 3.57
C ARG A 105 10.71 18.40 4.75
N PRO A 106 10.04 18.75 5.86
CA PRO A 106 10.76 19.18 7.06
C PRO A 106 11.67 18.07 7.58
N MET A 107 12.91 18.43 7.88
CA MET A 107 13.88 17.49 8.47
C MET A 107 13.47 17.15 9.89
N PRO A 108 13.31 15.89 10.27
CA PRO A 108 13.03 15.51 11.64
C PRO A 108 14.25 15.79 12.53
N PRO A 109 14.06 16.14 13.81
CA PRO A 109 15.14 16.44 14.73
C PRO A 109 16.15 15.29 14.91
N ARG A 110 15.70 14.07 14.75
CA ARG A 110 16.54 12.86 14.83
C ARG A 110 16.13 11.83 13.75
N PRO A 111 17.08 11.07 13.19
CA PRO A 111 16.78 10.08 12.14
C PRO A 111 15.73 9.02 12.53
N VAL A 112 15.65 8.65 13.82
CA VAL A 112 14.66 7.70 14.33
C VAL A 112 13.23 8.22 14.24
N MET A 113 13.04 9.54 14.14
CA MET A 113 11.74 10.21 14.04
C MET A 113 11.29 10.41 12.58
N ARG A 114 12.04 9.89 11.61
CA ARG A 114 11.62 9.95 10.20
C ARG A 114 10.30 9.22 10.03
N PRO A 115 9.29 9.87 9.40
CA PRO A 115 8.04 9.20 9.08
C PRO A 115 8.28 8.07 8.07
N ALA A 116 7.33 7.14 7.96
CA ALA A 116 7.39 6.06 6.97
C ALA A 116 7.41 6.62 5.54
N TYR A 117 6.61 7.65 5.28
CA TYR A 117 6.53 8.32 3.98
C TYR A 117 7.51 9.49 3.92
N GLN A 118 8.40 9.43 2.93
CA GLN A 118 9.52 10.37 2.78
C GLN A 118 9.31 11.40 1.67
N GLY A 119 8.26 11.27 0.87
CA GLY A 119 8.00 12.12 -0.29
C GLY A 119 8.48 11.51 -1.62
N SER A 120 8.02 12.11 -2.72
CA SER A 120 8.45 11.76 -4.06
C SER A 120 9.98 11.83 -4.17
N ASN A 121 10.56 10.85 -4.83
CA ASN A 121 12.00 10.74 -5.03
C ASN A 121 12.29 9.86 -6.26
N PRO A 122 13.49 9.96 -6.86
CA PRO A 122 13.80 9.29 -8.13
C PRO A 122 13.56 7.77 -8.15
N ILE A 123 13.71 7.10 -7.00
CA ILE A 123 13.49 5.65 -6.91
C ILE A 123 11.99 5.34 -6.90
N SER A 124 11.22 6.03 -6.05
CA SER A 124 9.76 5.86 -6.00
C SER A 124 9.10 6.23 -7.32
N ASP A 125 9.57 7.30 -7.96
CA ASP A 125 9.02 7.82 -9.22
C ASP A 125 9.19 6.82 -10.36
N LEU A 126 10.34 6.14 -10.43
CA LEU A 126 10.57 5.09 -11.41
C LEU A 126 9.51 3.98 -11.33
N TRP A 127 9.23 3.48 -10.14
CA TRP A 127 8.26 2.41 -9.92
C TRP A 127 6.83 2.89 -10.13
N SER A 128 6.50 4.09 -9.67
CA SER A 128 5.18 4.69 -9.87
C SER A 128 4.86 4.90 -11.34
N LEU A 129 5.79 5.44 -12.13
CA LEU A 129 5.61 5.61 -13.58
C LEU A 129 5.46 4.27 -14.30
N HIS A 130 6.20 3.24 -13.86
CA HIS A 130 6.05 1.92 -14.45
C HIS A 130 4.69 1.29 -14.12
N ALA A 131 4.23 1.44 -12.88
CA ALA A 131 2.89 1.03 -12.47
C ALA A 131 1.79 1.72 -13.30
N LEU A 132 1.91 3.03 -13.53
CA LEU A 132 0.98 3.80 -14.38
C LEU A 132 0.91 3.26 -15.81
N LYS A 133 2.05 2.94 -16.41
CA LYS A 133 2.10 2.37 -17.77
C LYS A 133 1.39 1.02 -17.84
N LEU A 134 1.64 0.13 -16.89
CA LEU A 134 0.98 -1.17 -16.84
C LEU A 134 -0.52 -1.02 -16.60
N THR A 135 -0.92 -0.14 -15.68
CA THR A 135 -2.34 0.12 -15.39
C THR A 135 -3.06 0.65 -16.63
N ALA A 136 -2.49 1.63 -17.34
CA ALA A 136 -3.08 2.17 -18.55
C ALA A 136 -3.22 1.11 -19.67
N GLN A 137 -2.32 0.16 -19.74
CA GLN A 137 -2.31 -0.88 -20.76
C GLN A 137 -3.23 -2.05 -20.45
N TYR A 138 -3.35 -2.43 -19.17
CA TYR A 138 -3.93 -3.72 -18.81
C TYR A 138 -5.21 -3.63 -17.96
N LEU A 139 -5.52 -2.50 -17.31
CA LEU A 139 -6.67 -2.42 -16.42
C LEU A 139 -7.98 -2.77 -17.11
N THR A 140 -8.29 -2.13 -18.24
CA THR A 140 -9.52 -2.39 -18.99
C THR A 140 -9.62 -3.86 -19.43
N ARG A 141 -8.53 -4.42 -19.95
CA ARG A 141 -8.46 -5.82 -20.33
C ARG A 141 -8.72 -6.76 -19.16
N ALA A 142 -8.11 -6.51 -18.01
CA ALA A 142 -8.28 -7.34 -16.81
C ALA A 142 -9.71 -7.29 -16.24
N VAL A 143 -10.42 -6.16 -16.43
CA VAL A 143 -11.81 -5.98 -15.98
C VAL A 143 -12.79 -6.62 -16.95
N GLU A 144 -12.63 -6.38 -18.25
CA GLU A 144 -13.57 -6.84 -19.28
C GLU A 144 -13.44 -8.33 -19.60
N ASN A 145 -12.23 -8.87 -19.47
CA ASN A 145 -11.96 -10.30 -19.72
C ASN A 145 -11.35 -10.98 -18.50
N PRO A 146 -12.15 -11.59 -17.63
CA PRO A 146 -11.65 -12.36 -16.49
C PRO A 146 -10.70 -13.50 -16.85
N GLY A 147 -10.75 -14.01 -18.08
CA GLY A 147 -9.87 -15.06 -18.60
C GLY A 147 -8.52 -14.56 -19.12
N ASP A 148 -8.31 -13.24 -19.20
CA ASP A 148 -7.04 -12.67 -19.66
C ASP A 148 -5.98 -12.77 -18.57
N GLY A 149 -5.29 -13.91 -18.51
CA GLY A 149 -4.27 -14.21 -17.52
C GLY A 149 -3.07 -13.25 -17.61
N GLU A 150 -2.71 -12.77 -18.81
CA GLU A 150 -1.66 -11.78 -18.98
C GLU A 150 -2.05 -10.46 -18.31
N ALA A 151 -3.24 -9.93 -18.61
CA ALA A 151 -3.68 -8.67 -18.04
C ALA A 151 -3.78 -8.74 -16.51
N ARG A 152 -4.27 -9.85 -15.96
CA ARG A 152 -4.30 -10.05 -14.50
C ARG A 152 -2.92 -10.11 -13.88
N ALA A 153 -1.97 -10.81 -14.51
CA ALA A 153 -0.59 -10.87 -14.05
C ALA A 153 0.08 -9.49 -14.06
N GLN A 154 -0.13 -8.72 -15.14
CA GLN A 154 0.43 -7.38 -15.27
C GLN A 154 -0.20 -6.38 -14.28
N MET A 155 -1.51 -6.50 -13.99
CA MET A 155 -2.14 -5.68 -12.96
C MET A 155 -1.65 -6.01 -11.55
N LEU A 156 -1.40 -7.30 -11.24
CA LEU A 156 -0.81 -7.69 -9.96
C LEU A 156 0.61 -7.13 -9.81
N LEU A 157 1.40 -7.18 -10.89
CA LEU A 157 2.73 -6.58 -10.92
C LEU A 157 2.67 -5.06 -10.78
N ALA A 158 1.70 -4.39 -11.44
CA ALA A 158 1.48 -2.97 -11.32
C ALA A 158 1.16 -2.56 -9.88
N ALA A 159 0.32 -3.34 -9.18
CA ALA A 159 0.01 -3.13 -7.76
C ALA A 159 1.27 -3.18 -6.89
N SER A 160 2.12 -4.17 -7.11
CA SER A 160 3.39 -4.29 -6.39
C SER A 160 4.34 -3.11 -6.67
N TYR A 161 4.47 -2.70 -7.92
CA TYR A 161 5.28 -1.53 -8.29
C TYR A 161 4.76 -0.24 -7.68
N ALA A 162 3.44 -0.01 -7.72
CA ALA A 162 2.82 1.11 -7.04
C ALA A 162 3.12 1.07 -5.53
N GLY A 163 3.04 -0.12 -4.92
CA GLY A 163 3.38 -0.36 -3.52
C GLY A 163 4.82 -0.02 -3.17
N VAL A 164 5.78 -0.35 -4.04
CA VAL A 164 7.19 0.06 -3.87
C VAL A 164 7.31 1.59 -3.95
N GLY A 165 6.59 2.24 -4.85
CA GLY A 165 6.55 3.69 -4.99
C GLY A 165 5.98 4.38 -3.75
N PHE A 166 4.68 4.20 -3.50
CA PHE A 166 3.99 4.91 -2.42
C PHE A 166 4.43 4.48 -1.02
N GLY A 167 4.88 3.24 -0.86
CA GLY A 167 5.40 2.75 0.42
C GLY A 167 6.61 3.54 0.93
N ASN A 168 7.28 4.29 0.06
CA ASN A 168 8.35 5.22 0.40
C ASN A 168 7.92 6.68 0.25
N ALA A 169 7.27 7.05 -0.86
CA ALA A 169 6.86 8.42 -1.12
C ALA A 169 5.66 8.85 -0.28
N GLY A 170 4.68 7.99 -0.16
CA GLY A 170 3.43 8.25 0.52
C GLY A 170 2.24 8.41 -0.42
N VAL A 171 1.07 8.52 0.18
CA VAL A 171 -0.21 8.87 -0.45
C VAL A 171 -0.70 10.19 0.13
N HIS A 172 -1.70 10.81 -0.49
CA HIS A 172 -2.19 12.11 -0.04
C HIS A 172 -3.72 12.27 -0.19
N LEU A 173 -4.20 13.22 -1.00
CA LEU A 173 -5.59 13.65 -0.98
C LEU A 173 -6.62 12.56 -1.32
N PRO A 174 -6.50 11.77 -2.41
CA PRO A 174 -7.47 10.73 -2.72
C PRO A 174 -7.62 9.71 -1.59
N HIS A 175 -6.51 9.23 -1.04
CA HIS A 175 -6.55 8.32 0.11
C HIS A 175 -7.08 9.01 1.37
N GLY A 176 -6.69 10.27 1.63
CA GLY A 176 -7.20 11.03 2.77
C GLY A 176 -8.71 11.28 2.72
N MET A 177 -9.31 11.32 1.53
CA MET A 177 -10.76 11.48 1.34
C MET A 177 -11.53 10.15 1.40
N SER A 178 -10.84 9.01 1.29
CA SER A 178 -11.47 7.68 1.27
C SER A 178 -11.78 7.12 2.67
N TYR A 179 -11.28 7.75 3.74
CA TYR A 179 -11.44 7.33 5.14
C TYR A 179 -12.62 7.98 5.83
#